data_3f9f452da5598520fda3a1277e94deff
#
_entry.id   3f9f452da5598520fda3a1277e94deff
#
_cell.length_a   1.000
_cell.length_b   1.000
_cell.length_c   1.000
_cell.angle_alpha   90.00
_cell.angle_beta   90.00
_cell.angle_gamma   90.00
#
_symmetry.space_group_name_H-M   'P 1'
#
loop_
_entity.id
_entity.type
_entity.pdbx_description
1 polymer ?
#
loop_
_entity_poly.entity_id
_entity_poly.type
_entity_poly.pdbx_seq_one_letter_code
_entity_poly.pdbx_strand_id
1 'polypeptide(L)'
;MSDTKRKLGRPTKYNGEMIEDICEKIANGRSLRSICAEDGMPPMKTIYRWLEANEEFRHQYARAREKQADYFAEEIIEIADSAEAESAAVSKAKLQIDARKWAASKIAPKKYGDKTEFDVKSSDGSMRPTVRLDAEEYRKIAEDVLRKI
;
A
#
# COMPACT_ATOMS: atom_id res chain seq x y z
N MET A 1 -39.93 -14.18 15.73
CA MET A 1 -38.57 -13.69 15.93
C MET A 1 -37.62 -14.84 15.71
N SER A 2 -37.05 -14.93 14.51
CA SER A 2 -36.19 -16.05 14.12
C SER A 2 -34.77 -15.71 14.49
N ASP A 3 -34.30 -16.34 15.55
CA ASP A 3 -32.91 -16.28 16.02
C ASP A 3 -32.03 -17.05 15.02
N THR A 4 -31.45 -16.34 14.07
CA THR A 4 -30.53 -16.93 13.11
C THR A 4 -29.20 -17.18 13.84
N LYS A 5 -29.09 -18.29 14.54
CA LYS A 5 -27.80 -18.80 15.06
C LYS A 5 -26.81 -18.85 13.92
N ARG A 6 -25.85 -17.90 13.91
CA ARG A 6 -24.65 -17.97 13.07
C ARG A 6 -23.99 -19.33 13.36
N LYS A 7 -24.01 -20.23 12.38
CA LYS A 7 -23.18 -21.43 12.42
C LYS A 7 -21.74 -20.96 12.53
N LEU A 8 -21.14 -21.12 13.70
CA LEU A 8 -19.68 -21.03 13.86
C LEU A 8 -19.08 -22.17 13.01
N GLY A 9 -18.69 -21.82 11.77
CA GLY A 9 -18.03 -22.76 10.88
C GLY A 9 -16.69 -23.19 11.48
N ARG A 10 -16.32 -24.46 11.21
CA ARG A 10 -15.01 -25.02 11.52
C ARG A 10 -13.91 -24.05 11.09
N PRO A 11 -12.80 -23.88 11.85
CA PRO A 11 -11.71 -22.98 11.49
C PRO A 11 -11.29 -23.21 10.05
N THR A 12 -11.37 -22.18 9.23
CA THR A 12 -11.03 -22.24 7.80
C THR A 12 -9.56 -22.61 7.69
N LYS A 13 -9.24 -23.73 7.06
CA LYS A 13 -7.87 -24.13 6.80
C LYS A 13 -7.26 -23.19 5.75
N TYR A 14 -5.98 -22.88 5.90
CA TYR A 14 -5.18 -22.23 4.87
C TYR A 14 -5.35 -22.98 3.54
N ASN A 15 -5.81 -22.28 2.50
CA ASN A 15 -6.04 -22.81 1.17
C ASN A 15 -5.60 -21.77 0.14
N GLY A 16 -4.87 -22.21 -0.89
CA GLY A 16 -4.35 -21.35 -1.97
C GLY A 16 -5.45 -20.56 -2.67
N GLU A 17 -6.56 -21.20 -3.05
CA GLU A 17 -7.70 -20.53 -3.71
C GLU A 17 -8.28 -19.40 -2.85
N MET A 18 -8.40 -19.61 -1.54
CA MET A 18 -8.87 -18.58 -0.61
C MET A 18 -7.90 -17.39 -0.52
N ILE A 19 -6.60 -17.65 -0.55
CA ILE A 19 -5.57 -16.62 -0.55
C ILE A 19 -5.64 -15.78 -1.82
N GLU A 20 -5.80 -16.42 -2.97
CA GLU A 20 -5.98 -15.75 -4.26
C GLU A 20 -7.24 -14.87 -4.25
N ASP A 21 -8.37 -15.40 -3.79
CA ASP A 21 -9.63 -14.63 -3.68
C ASP A 21 -9.50 -13.41 -2.75
N ILE A 22 -8.84 -13.57 -1.59
CA ILE A 22 -8.56 -12.45 -0.68
C ILE A 22 -7.69 -11.40 -1.36
N CYS A 23 -6.61 -11.81 -2.03
CA CYS A 23 -5.70 -10.89 -2.72
C CYS A 23 -6.38 -10.19 -3.90
N GLU A 24 -7.21 -10.88 -4.67
CA GLU A 24 -7.98 -10.32 -5.77
C GLU A 24 -8.97 -9.26 -5.27
N LYS A 25 -9.73 -9.55 -4.23
CA LYS A 25 -10.67 -8.60 -3.62
C LYS A 25 -9.98 -7.36 -3.06
N ILE A 26 -8.78 -7.52 -2.47
CA ILE A 26 -7.96 -6.39 -2.01
C ILE A 26 -7.52 -5.56 -3.20
N ALA A 27 -6.99 -6.17 -4.26
CA ALA A 27 -6.55 -5.48 -5.47
C ALA A 27 -7.67 -4.67 -6.13
N ASN A 28 -8.93 -5.15 -6.01
CA ASN A 28 -10.15 -4.48 -6.47
C ASN A 28 -10.74 -3.48 -5.46
N GLY A 29 -9.91 -2.92 -4.58
CA GLY A 29 -10.28 -1.80 -3.71
C GLY A 29 -10.96 -2.17 -2.41
N ARG A 30 -11.24 -3.45 -2.14
CA ARG A 30 -11.97 -3.88 -0.94
C ARG A 30 -11.09 -3.87 0.30
N SER A 31 -11.66 -3.46 1.44
CA SER A 31 -10.96 -3.51 2.71
C SER A 31 -10.90 -4.95 3.25
N LEU A 32 -9.81 -5.30 3.95
CA LEU A 32 -9.69 -6.60 4.59
C LEU A 32 -10.85 -6.88 5.56
N ARG A 33 -11.34 -5.83 6.24
CA ARG A 33 -12.50 -5.95 7.13
C ARG A 33 -13.76 -6.36 6.39
N SER A 34 -14.04 -5.76 5.23
CA SER A 34 -15.22 -6.10 4.42
C SER A 34 -15.14 -7.52 3.86
N ILE A 35 -13.94 -7.96 3.47
CA ILE A 35 -13.70 -9.33 2.99
C ILE A 35 -13.95 -10.34 4.12
N CYS A 36 -13.41 -10.10 5.31
CA CYS A 36 -13.60 -10.99 6.47
C CYS A 36 -15.05 -11.03 7.00
N ALA A 37 -15.91 -10.11 6.56
CA ALA A 37 -17.33 -10.11 6.90
C ALA A 37 -18.17 -11.02 5.99
N GLU A 38 -17.62 -11.54 4.92
CA GLU A 38 -18.30 -12.45 3.99
C GLU A 38 -18.39 -13.86 4.58
N ASP A 39 -19.45 -14.58 4.20
CA ASP A 39 -19.62 -15.97 4.61
C ASP A 39 -18.49 -16.85 4.05
N GLY A 40 -17.92 -17.68 4.91
CA GLY A 40 -16.83 -18.58 4.53
C GLY A 40 -15.43 -17.96 4.59
N MET A 41 -15.32 -16.64 4.80
CA MET A 41 -14.02 -15.99 4.94
C MET A 41 -13.46 -16.10 6.37
N PRO A 42 -12.12 -16.22 6.49
CA PRO A 42 -11.49 -16.29 7.80
C PRO A 42 -11.55 -14.94 8.52
N PRO A 43 -11.58 -14.94 9.86
CA PRO A 43 -11.45 -13.72 10.64
C PRO A 43 -10.10 -13.01 10.38
N MET A 44 -10.06 -11.67 10.47
CA MET A 44 -8.84 -10.87 10.28
C MET A 44 -7.64 -11.40 11.07
N LYS A 45 -7.84 -11.80 12.33
CA LYS A 45 -6.79 -12.38 13.17
C LYS A 45 -6.15 -13.63 12.54
N THR A 46 -6.95 -14.45 11.86
CA THR A 46 -6.45 -15.65 11.17
C THR A 46 -5.60 -15.25 9.96
N ILE A 47 -6.03 -14.26 9.18
CA ILE A 47 -5.27 -13.75 8.03
C ILE A 47 -3.93 -13.17 8.48
N TYR A 48 -3.89 -12.35 9.52
CA TYR A 48 -2.61 -11.82 10.06
C TYR A 48 -1.68 -12.93 10.51
N ARG A 49 -2.17 -13.95 11.19
CA ARG A 49 -1.35 -15.12 11.58
C ARG A 49 -0.81 -15.87 10.35
N TRP A 50 -1.60 -15.99 9.28
CA TRP A 50 -1.13 -16.59 8.03
C TRP A 50 -0.07 -15.74 7.33
N LEU A 51 -0.20 -14.42 7.35
CA LEU A 51 0.82 -13.49 6.85
C LEU A 51 2.14 -13.61 7.63
N GLU A 52 2.08 -13.83 8.94
CA GLU A 52 3.28 -14.05 9.76
C GLU A 52 3.94 -15.39 9.44
N ALA A 53 3.15 -16.43 9.22
CA ALA A 53 3.63 -17.81 9.05
C ALA A 53 4.04 -18.14 7.60
N ASN A 54 3.56 -17.39 6.59
CA ASN A 54 3.75 -17.74 5.18
C ASN A 54 4.32 -16.55 4.40
N GLU A 55 5.56 -16.73 3.92
CA GLU A 55 6.27 -15.71 3.15
C GLU A 55 5.65 -15.47 1.77
N GLU A 56 5.23 -16.53 1.09
CA GLU A 56 4.59 -16.42 -0.22
C GLU A 56 3.30 -15.60 -0.14
N PHE A 57 2.46 -15.86 0.86
CA PHE A 57 1.27 -15.07 1.09
C PHE A 57 1.59 -13.60 1.40
N ARG A 58 2.64 -13.31 2.18
CA ARG A 58 3.09 -11.92 2.40
C ARG A 58 3.42 -11.21 1.09
N HIS A 59 4.12 -11.88 0.17
CA HIS A 59 4.45 -11.31 -1.13
C HIS A 59 3.21 -11.09 -2.00
N GLN A 60 2.31 -12.06 -2.05
CA GLN A 60 1.04 -11.91 -2.77
C GLN A 60 0.18 -10.78 -2.21
N TYR A 61 0.06 -10.70 -0.88
CA TYR A 61 -0.67 -9.66 -0.18
C TYR A 61 -0.08 -8.27 -0.42
N ALA A 62 1.25 -8.14 -0.37
CA ALA A 62 1.93 -6.87 -0.65
C ALA A 62 1.64 -6.39 -2.09
N ARG A 63 1.72 -7.27 -3.09
CA ARG A 63 1.37 -6.96 -4.48
C ARG A 63 -0.10 -6.58 -4.63
N ALA A 64 -1.00 -7.26 -3.92
CA ALA A 64 -2.42 -6.92 -3.93
C ALA A 64 -2.67 -5.52 -3.35
N ARG A 65 -1.94 -5.14 -2.30
CA ARG A 65 -2.01 -3.79 -1.71
C ARG A 65 -1.47 -2.72 -2.66
N GLU A 66 -0.39 -2.98 -3.38
CA GLU A 66 0.11 -2.05 -4.41
C GLU A 66 -0.92 -1.83 -5.52
N LYS A 67 -1.53 -2.92 -6.03
CA LYS A 67 -2.63 -2.83 -7.01
C LYS A 67 -3.85 -2.09 -6.46
N GLN A 68 -4.15 -2.24 -5.17
CA GLN A 68 -5.22 -1.50 -4.52
C GLN A 68 -4.99 0.01 -4.55
N ALA A 69 -3.73 0.46 -4.38
CA ALA A 69 -3.40 1.88 -4.50
C ALA A 69 -3.65 2.40 -5.92
N ASP A 70 -3.31 1.59 -6.95
CA ASP A 70 -3.60 1.91 -8.34
C ASP A 70 -5.11 1.97 -8.60
N TYR A 71 -5.87 1.00 -8.09
CA TYR A 71 -7.33 0.99 -8.16
C TYR A 71 -7.94 2.27 -7.56
N PHE A 72 -7.47 2.70 -6.41
CA PHE A 72 -7.95 3.94 -5.79
C PHE A 72 -7.62 5.19 -6.63
N ALA A 73 -6.46 5.21 -7.30
CA ALA A 73 -6.09 6.32 -8.16
C ALA A 73 -7.01 6.42 -9.39
N GLU A 74 -7.37 5.30 -10.01
CA GLU A 74 -8.32 5.25 -11.12
C GLU A 74 -9.73 5.65 -10.67
N GLU A 75 -10.19 5.12 -9.53
CA GLU A 75 -11.52 5.40 -8.98
C GLU A 75 -11.74 6.88 -8.62
N ILE A 76 -10.68 7.62 -8.28
CA ILE A 76 -10.74 9.08 -8.04
C ILE A 76 -11.27 9.82 -9.26
N ILE A 77 -10.82 9.44 -10.45
CA ILE A 77 -11.24 10.06 -11.71
C ILE A 77 -12.71 9.75 -11.97
N GLU A 78 -13.12 8.49 -11.82
CA GLU A 78 -14.51 8.08 -12.00
C GLU A 78 -15.47 8.80 -11.04
N ILE A 79 -15.08 8.97 -9.78
CA ILE A 79 -15.86 9.69 -8.78
C ILE A 79 -15.99 11.16 -9.14
N ALA A 80 -14.91 11.78 -9.62
CA ALA A 80 -14.91 13.18 -10.02
C ALA A 80 -15.80 13.41 -11.24
N ASP A 81 -15.70 12.56 -12.26
CA ASP A 81 -16.43 12.69 -13.52
C ASP A 81 -17.93 12.36 -13.37
N SER A 82 -18.28 11.48 -12.43
CA SER A 82 -19.67 11.09 -12.16
C SER A 82 -20.38 11.99 -11.14
N ALA A 83 -19.70 12.97 -10.55
CA ALA A 83 -20.28 13.83 -9.53
C ALA A 83 -21.36 14.75 -10.13
N GLU A 84 -22.58 14.64 -9.61
CA GLU A 84 -23.68 15.55 -9.98
C GLU A 84 -23.41 16.97 -9.47
N ALA A 85 -23.96 17.98 -10.16
CA ALA A 85 -23.72 19.40 -9.85
C ALA A 85 -24.44 19.90 -8.57
N GLU A 86 -24.91 18.98 -7.72
CA GLU A 86 -25.50 19.31 -6.43
C GLU A 86 -24.45 19.47 -5.34
N SER A 87 -24.60 20.46 -4.47
CA SER A 87 -23.66 20.74 -3.39
C SER A 87 -23.40 19.53 -2.47
N ALA A 88 -24.43 18.74 -2.15
CA ALA A 88 -24.30 17.54 -1.34
C ALA A 88 -23.53 16.42 -2.08
N ALA A 89 -23.81 16.22 -3.37
CA ALA A 89 -23.12 15.24 -4.21
C ALA A 89 -21.63 15.61 -4.38
N VAL A 90 -21.33 16.86 -4.67
CA VAL A 90 -19.95 17.39 -4.77
C VAL A 90 -19.20 17.22 -3.43
N SER A 91 -19.84 17.51 -2.30
CA SER A 91 -19.22 17.34 -0.97
C SER A 91 -18.92 15.88 -0.66
N LYS A 92 -19.83 14.95 -1.02
CA LYS A 92 -19.62 13.51 -0.87
C LYS A 92 -18.49 13.02 -1.77
N ALA A 93 -18.49 13.42 -3.04
CA ALA A 93 -17.41 13.06 -3.98
C ALA A 93 -16.05 13.53 -3.48
N LYS A 94 -15.93 14.76 -2.99
CA LYS A 94 -14.72 15.30 -2.40
C LYS A 94 -14.22 14.44 -1.22
N LEU A 95 -15.11 14.09 -0.29
CA LEU A 95 -14.74 13.23 0.85
C LEU A 95 -14.24 11.85 0.38
N GLN A 96 -14.88 11.27 -0.63
CA GLN A 96 -14.48 9.99 -1.20
C GLN A 96 -13.11 10.07 -1.87
N ILE A 97 -12.85 11.13 -2.65
CA ILE A 97 -11.59 11.40 -3.32
C ILE A 97 -10.47 11.59 -2.29
N ASP A 98 -10.69 12.42 -1.27
CA ASP A 98 -9.69 12.70 -0.23
C ASP A 98 -9.32 11.43 0.55
N ALA A 99 -10.30 10.61 0.90
CA ALA A 99 -10.06 9.32 1.57
C ALA A 99 -9.22 8.36 0.71
N ARG A 100 -9.48 8.28 -0.61
CA ARG A 100 -8.72 7.41 -1.52
C ARG A 100 -7.31 7.93 -1.78
N LYS A 101 -7.13 9.23 -1.96
CA LYS A 101 -5.81 9.87 -2.06
C LYS A 101 -4.96 9.56 -0.83
N TRP A 102 -5.53 9.75 0.35
CA TRP A 102 -4.84 9.43 1.60
C TRP A 102 -4.47 7.95 1.67
N ALA A 103 -5.40 7.04 1.39
CA ALA A 103 -5.15 5.60 1.42
C ALA A 103 -4.06 5.19 0.41
N ALA A 104 -4.14 5.65 -0.84
CA ALA A 104 -3.14 5.37 -1.87
C ALA A 104 -1.74 5.87 -1.45
N SER A 105 -1.63 7.08 -0.89
CA SER A 105 -0.36 7.64 -0.42
C SER A 105 0.27 6.86 0.72
N LYS A 106 -0.54 6.21 1.58
CA LYS A 106 -0.04 5.37 2.69
C LYS A 106 0.30 3.94 2.25
N ILE A 107 -0.43 3.41 1.28
CA ILE A 107 -0.19 2.06 0.76
C ILE A 107 1.03 2.02 -0.16
N ALA A 108 1.14 2.99 -1.07
CA ALA A 108 2.22 3.08 -2.05
C ALA A 108 2.89 4.48 -2.02
N PRO A 109 3.63 4.82 -0.96
CA PRO A 109 4.19 6.17 -0.76
C PRO A 109 5.20 6.56 -1.83
N LYS A 110 5.92 5.61 -2.40
CA LYS A 110 6.88 5.86 -3.50
C LYS A 110 6.21 6.32 -4.79
N LYS A 111 4.95 5.90 -5.03
CA LYS A 111 4.20 6.20 -6.25
C LYS A 111 3.21 7.36 -6.05
N TYR A 112 2.52 7.39 -4.92
CA TYR A 112 1.42 8.30 -4.62
C TYR A 112 1.64 9.19 -3.40
N GLY A 113 2.81 9.10 -2.73
CA GLY A 113 3.14 9.98 -1.61
C GLY A 113 3.56 11.36 -2.10
N ASP A 114 3.35 12.37 -1.25
CA ASP A 114 3.87 13.70 -1.49
C ASP A 114 5.39 13.66 -1.49
N LYS A 115 6.03 14.21 -2.53
CA LYS A 115 7.48 14.39 -2.57
C LYS A 115 7.84 15.48 -1.59
N THR A 116 8.30 15.11 -0.41
CA THR A 116 8.90 16.05 0.52
C THR A 116 10.37 16.20 0.13
N GLU A 117 10.70 17.21 -0.62
CA GLU A 117 12.09 17.61 -0.82
C GLU A 117 12.55 18.30 0.47
N PHE A 118 13.32 17.59 1.27
CA PHE A 118 14.05 18.21 2.38
C PHE A 118 15.28 18.91 1.80
N ASP A 119 15.16 20.20 1.54
CA ASP A 119 16.31 21.05 1.30
C ASP A 119 17.04 21.28 2.64
N VAL A 120 17.95 20.35 2.97
CA VAL A 120 18.76 20.47 4.18
C VAL A 120 19.81 21.56 3.93
N LYS A 121 19.43 22.79 4.22
CA LYS A 121 20.35 23.92 4.25
C LYS A 121 20.98 24.03 5.65
N SER A 122 22.25 23.68 5.73
CA SER A 122 23.06 24.04 6.90
C SER A 122 23.44 25.52 6.77
N SER A 123 23.02 26.33 7.76
CA SER A 123 23.36 27.78 7.80
C SER A 123 24.84 28.03 8.00
N ASP A 124 25.58 27.04 8.52
CA ASP A 124 27.03 27.09 8.78
C ASP A 124 27.90 26.40 7.70
N GLY A 125 27.26 25.82 6.68
CA GLY A 125 27.97 25.15 5.59
C GLY A 125 28.55 23.76 5.98
N SER A 126 28.32 23.26 7.20
CA SER A 126 28.91 22.02 7.70
C SER A 126 28.34 20.74 6.98
N MET A 127 27.16 20.86 6.38
CA MET A 127 26.52 19.78 5.61
C MET A 127 26.64 19.92 4.10
N ARG A 128 27.60 20.66 3.60
CA ARG A 128 27.89 20.58 2.16
C ARG A 128 28.48 19.21 1.87
N PRO A 129 27.90 18.40 0.96
CA PRO A 129 28.63 17.25 0.43
C PRO A 129 29.88 17.80 -0.28
N THR A 130 31.04 17.66 0.35
CA THR A 130 32.28 18.31 -0.02
C THR A 130 32.86 17.79 -1.32
N VAL A 131 32.35 16.68 -1.86
CA VAL A 131 32.81 16.17 -3.16
C VAL A 131 31.69 15.35 -3.83
N ARG A 132 31.20 15.78 -4.97
CA ARG A 132 30.66 14.87 -5.97
C ARG A 132 31.85 14.30 -6.74
N LEU A 133 32.37 13.19 -6.30
CA LEU A 133 33.33 12.42 -7.06
C LEU A 133 32.62 11.87 -8.30
N ASP A 134 33.19 12.10 -9.48
CA ASP A 134 32.72 11.40 -10.66
C ASP A 134 33.19 9.93 -10.66
N ALA A 135 32.71 9.14 -11.61
CA ALA A 135 33.00 7.70 -11.65
C ALA A 135 34.52 7.40 -11.84
N GLU A 136 35.28 8.33 -12.46
CA GLU A 136 36.72 8.17 -12.65
C GLU A 136 37.49 8.49 -11.38
N GLU A 137 37.06 9.49 -10.64
CA GLU A 137 37.65 9.86 -9.35
C GLU A 137 37.42 8.75 -8.31
N TYR A 138 36.22 8.15 -8.26
CA TYR A 138 35.95 6.97 -7.45
C TYR A 138 36.86 5.79 -7.78
N ARG A 139 37.10 5.54 -9.08
CA ARG A 139 37.96 4.44 -9.53
C ARG A 139 39.42 4.67 -9.12
N LYS A 140 39.94 5.91 -9.28
CA LYS A 140 41.29 6.26 -8.85
C LYS A 140 41.51 6.08 -7.34
N ILE A 141 40.54 6.51 -6.52
CA ILE A 141 40.61 6.34 -5.06
C ILE A 141 40.59 4.85 -4.70
N ALA A 142 39.72 4.05 -5.31
CA ALA A 142 39.67 2.61 -5.08
C ALA A 142 40.97 1.90 -5.46
N GLU A 143 41.59 2.25 -6.60
CA GLU A 143 42.87 1.70 -7.03
C GLU A 143 44.02 2.09 -6.09
N ASP A 144 44.01 3.33 -5.57
CA ASP A 144 45.06 3.80 -4.64
C ASP A 144 44.94 3.14 -3.27
N VAL A 145 43.72 2.84 -2.80
CA VAL A 145 43.49 2.09 -1.57
C VAL A 145 43.92 0.62 -1.71
N LEU A 146 43.62 -0.01 -2.85
CA LEU A 146 43.98 -1.40 -3.11
C LEU A 146 45.49 -1.59 -3.29
N ARG A 147 46.20 -0.57 -3.70
CA ARG A 147 47.68 -0.59 -3.87
C ARG A 147 48.43 -0.48 -2.54
N LYS A 148 47.75 -0.01 -1.46
CA LYS A 148 48.33 0.21 -0.14
C LYS A 148 48.07 -0.92 0.86
N ILE A 149 47.31 -1.95 0.45
CA ILE A 149 47.08 -3.20 1.20
C ILE A 149 47.99 -4.27 0.64
#